data_7a096c5708aee5e52aaccaf325a8cc2c
#
_entry.id   7a096c5708aee5e52aaccaf325a8cc2c
#
_cell.length_a   1.000
_cell.length_b   1.000
_cell.length_c   1.000
_cell.angle_alpha   90.00
_cell.angle_beta   90.00
_cell.angle_gamma   90.00
#
_symmetry.space_group_name_H-M   'P 1'
#
loop_
_entity.id
_entity.type
_entity.pdbx_description
1 polymer ?
#
loop_
_entity_poly.entity_id
_entity_poly.type
_entity_poly.pdbx_seq_one_letter_code
_entity_poly.pdbx_strand_id
1 'polypeptide(L)'
;MNKSENESKYWVACGALWVAFSILLGAAGKHILMADGAEIRAENLNTASQFGMIMGLSLMVLAALRWMRFWSAYAPWPERLLGTGLLLFSGGLAARSLAPESMVSDLLSPCIPCGGVLLSAGFFLVAIQTIAVLYVKNDRE
;
A
#
# COMPACT_ATOMS: atom_id res chain seq x y z
N MET A 1 10.42 22.39 -12.54
CA MET A 1 10.02 21.06 -12.04
C MET A 1 8.61 21.19 -11.50
N ASN A 2 7.64 20.45 -12.04
CA ASN A 2 6.22 20.64 -11.75
C ASN A 2 5.87 19.93 -10.41
N LYS A 3 4.99 20.52 -9.58
CA LYS A 3 4.59 20.00 -8.26
C LYS A 3 4.08 18.54 -8.33
N SER A 4 3.33 18.21 -9.38
CA SER A 4 2.81 16.85 -9.63
C SER A 4 3.91 15.82 -9.94
N GLU A 5 4.99 16.23 -10.60
CA GLU A 5 6.12 15.37 -10.91
C GLU A 5 6.91 14.98 -9.65
N ASN A 6 7.12 15.93 -8.76
CA ASN A 6 7.76 15.65 -7.49
C ASN A 6 6.91 14.71 -6.62
N GLU A 7 5.60 14.94 -6.56
CA GLU A 7 4.68 14.06 -5.81
C GLU A 7 4.76 12.61 -6.31
N SER A 8 4.79 12.39 -7.63
CA SER A 8 4.92 11.04 -8.20
C SER A 8 6.23 10.36 -7.80
N LYS A 9 7.36 11.09 -7.82
CA LYS A 9 8.66 10.55 -7.38
C LYS A 9 8.66 10.14 -5.91
N TYR A 10 7.99 10.91 -5.03
CA TYR A 10 7.82 10.54 -3.63
C TYR A 10 7.05 9.23 -3.48
N TRP A 11 5.96 9.04 -4.23
CA TRP A 11 5.17 7.82 -4.17
C TRP A 11 5.94 6.59 -4.69
N VAL A 12 6.78 6.74 -5.72
CA VAL A 12 7.69 5.66 -6.17
C VAL A 12 8.66 5.30 -5.06
N ALA A 13 9.30 6.29 -4.43
CA ALA A 13 10.24 6.04 -3.34
C ALA A 13 9.56 5.39 -2.13
N CYS A 14 8.37 5.88 -1.73
CA CYS A 14 7.59 5.29 -0.64
C CYS A 14 7.21 3.84 -0.93
N GLY A 15 6.76 3.53 -2.14
CA GLY A 15 6.44 2.17 -2.56
C GLY A 15 7.67 1.24 -2.49
N ALA A 16 8.82 1.69 -2.98
CA ALA A 16 10.07 0.93 -2.95
C ALA A 16 10.53 0.64 -1.50
N LEU A 17 10.49 1.65 -0.62
CA LEU A 17 10.81 1.49 0.79
C LEU A 17 9.86 0.51 1.47
N TRP A 18 8.57 0.57 1.12
CA TRP A 18 7.59 -0.36 1.68
C TRP A 18 7.83 -1.80 1.22
N VAL A 19 8.16 -2.02 -0.04
CA VAL A 19 8.55 -3.35 -0.56
C VAL A 19 9.76 -3.90 0.20
N ALA A 20 10.82 -3.09 0.34
CA ALA A 20 12.01 -3.49 1.07
C ALA A 20 11.70 -3.85 2.54
N PHE A 21 10.90 -3.01 3.21
CA PHE A 21 10.45 -3.27 4.59
C PHE A 21 9.62 -4.56 4.68
N SER A 22 8.73 -4.80 3.72
CA SER A 22 7.88 -5.99 3.68
C SER A 22 8.69 -7.29 3.52
N ILE A 23 9.78 -7.27 2.77
CA ILE A 23 10.69 -8.42 2.65
C ILE A 23 11.30 -8.75 4.03
N LEU A 24 11.74 -7.71 4.76
CA LEU A 24 12.29 -7.89 6.12
C LEU A 24 11.22 -8.41 7.10
N LEU A 25 9.98 -7.93 7.01
CA LEU A 25 8.87 -8.43 7.83
C LEU A 25 8.59 -9.92 7.57
N GLY A 26 8.59 -10.36 6.31
CA GLY A 26 8.40 -11.76 5.95
C GLY A 26 9.51 -12.65 6.51
N ALA A 27 10.76 -12.20 6.43
CA ALA A 27 11.89 -12.91 7.01
C ALA A 27 11.78 -12.99 8.54
N ALA A 28 11.42 -11.90 9.22
CA ALA A 28 11.23 -11.86 10.68
C ALA A 28 10.10 -12.80 11.12
N GLY A 29 8.98 -12.83 10.42
CA GLY A 29 7.88 -13.76 10.69
C GLY A 29 8.32 -15.21 10.67
N LYS A 30 9.05 -15.59 9.62
CA LYS A 30 9.50 -16.97 9.43
C LYS A 30 10.62 -17.40 10.40
N HIS A 31 11.58 -16.53 10.65
CA HIS A 31 12.79 -16.90 11.39
C HIS A 31 12.73 -16.59 12.89
N ILE A 32 11.94 -15.61 13.30
CA ILE A 32 11.83 -15.20 14.70
C ILE A 32 10.54 -15.74 15.32
N LEU A 33 9.38 -15.34 14.79
CA LEU A 33 8.10 -15.68 15.44
C LEU A 33 7.75 -17.17 15.34
N MET A 34 8.06 -17.85 14.23
CA MET A 34 7.85 -19.30 14.13
C MET A 34 8.78 -20.08 15.07
N ALA A 35 10.03 -19.66 15.21
CA ALA A 35 10.97 -20.29 16.13
C ALA A 35 10.52 -20.19 17.60
N ASP A 36 9.83 -19.09 17.95
CA ASP A 36 9.28 -18.85 19.30
C ASP A 36 7.91 -19.52 19.53
N GLY A 37 7.39 -20.31 18.56
CA GLY A 37 6.08 -20.95 18.65
C GLY A 37 4.88 -19.99 18.54
N ALA A 38 5.11 -18.77 18.07
CA ALA A 38 4.07 -17.75 17.92
C ALA A 38 3.41 -17.81 16.51
N GLU A 39 2.83 -18.95 16.16
CA GLU A 39 2.33 -19.26 14.81
C GLU A 39 1.33 -18.21 14.27
N ILE A 40 0.32 -17.84 15.07
CA ILE A 40 -0.70 -16.86 14.66
C ILE A 40 -0.05 -15.48 14.36
N ARG A 41 0.92 -15.08 15.17
CA ARG A 41 1.64 -13.81 14.97
C ARG A 41 2.53 -13.88 13.73
N ALA A 42 3.15 -15.03 13.49
CA ALA A 42 3.95 -15.27 12.29
C ALA A 42 3.09 -15.22 11.02
N GLU A 43 1.89 -15.80 11.04
CA GLU A 43 0.94 -15.78 9.93
C GLU A 43 0.43 -14.35 9.63
N ASN A 44 0.07 -13.59 10.66
CA ASN A 44 -0.31 -12.19 10.52
C ASN A 44 0.83 -11.34 9.94
N LEU A 45 2.07 -11.59 10.37
CA LEU A 45 3.24 -10.87 9.86
C LEU A 45 3.55 -11.26 8.40
N ASN A 46 3.34 -12.52 8.04
CA ASN A 46 3.43 -12.99 6.66
C ASN A 46 2.37 -12.32 5.77
N THR A 47 1.14 -12.21 6.25
CA THR A 47 0.06 -11.48 5.57
C THR A 47 0.43 -10.02 5.38
N ALA A 48 0.92 -9.35 6.43
CA ALA A 48 1.40 -7.97 6.34
C ALA A 48 2.51 -7.80 5.29
N SER A 49 3.45 -8.75 5.24
CA SER A 49 4.54 -8.79 4.26
C SER A 49 4.03 -8.94 2.83
N GLN A 50 3.16 -9.93 2.57
CA GLN A 50 2.62 -10.17 1.23
C GLN A 50 1.82 -8.98 0.71
N PHE A 51 0.89 -8.46 1.50
CA PHE A 51 0.13 -7.26 1.13
C PHE A 51 1.05 -6.05 0.97
N GLY A 52 2.03 -5.89 1.84
CA GLY A 52 3.03 -4.83 1.76
C GLY A 52 3.81 -4.85 0.45
N MET A 53 4.27 -6.02 0.01
CA MET A 53 4.96 -6.17 -1.28
C MET A 53 4.05 -5.86 -2.47
N ILE A 54 2.86 -6.47 -2.52
CA ILE A 54 1.92 -6.31 -3.64
C ILE A 54 1.47 -4.84 -3.75
N MET A 55 1.06 -4.24 -2.64
CA MET A 55 0.56 -2.87 -2.63
C MET A 55 1.67 -1.83 -2.83
N GLY A 56 2.86 -2.09 -2.30
CA GLY A 56 4.04 -1.26 -2.53
C GLY A 56 4.43 -1.23 -4.01
N LEU A 57 4.45 -2.38 -4.68
CA LEU A 57 4.68 -2.47 -6.13
C LEU A 57 3.57 -1.77 -6.91
N SER A 58 2.30 -1.96 -6.53
CA SER A 58 1.17 -1.28 -7.17
C SER A 58 1.29 0.23 -7.07
N LEU A 59 1.69 0.74 -5.90
CA LEU A 59 1.92 2.16 -5.67
C LEU A 59 3.04 2.71 -6.55
N MET A 60 4.15 1.97 -6.67
CA MET A 60 5.26 2.34 -7.57
C MET A 60 4.81 2.41 -9.03
N VAL A 61 4.06 1.40 -9.51
CA VAL A 61 3.58 1.35 -10.90
C VAL A 61 2.63 2.51 -11.18
N LEU A 62 1.64 2.77 -10.32
CA LEU A 62 0.70 3.87 -10.51
C LEU A 62 1.41 5.23 -10.52
N ALA A 63 2.33 5.44 -9.58
CA ALA A 63 3.10 6.68 -9.52
C ALA A 63 4.05 6.85 -10.72
N ALA A 64 4.63 5.76 -11.22
CA ALA A 64 5.46 5.78 -12.43
C ALA A 64 4.64 6.11 -13.68
N LEU A 65 3.45 5.51 -13.85
CA LEU A 65 2.53 5.82 -14.94
C LEU A 65 2.10 7.29 -14.93
N ARG A 66 1.87 7.85 -13.74
CA ARG A 66 1.58 9.28 -13.59
C ARG A 66 2.79 10.14 -13.93
N TRP A 67 3.98 9.78 -13.50
CA TRP A 67 5.22 10.48 -13.83
C TRP A 67 5.47 10.51 -15.34
N MET A 68 5.21 9.40 -16.03
CA MET A 68 5.29 9.28 -17.49
C MET A 68 4.15 10.02 -18.21
N ARG A 69 3.29 10.74 -17.49
CA ARG A 69 2.11 11.46 -18.01
C ARG A 69 1.07 10.58 -18.70
N PHE A 70 1.11 9.28 -18.49
CA PHE A 70 0.10 8.37 -19.02
C PHE A 70 -1.28 8.66 -18.42
N TRP A 71 -1.29 9.19 -17.18
CA TRP A 71 -2.47 9.55 -16.41
C TRP A 71 -2.44 10.99 -15.86
N SER A 72 -1.94 11.93 -16.63
CA SER A 72 -1.69 13.30 -16.15
C SER A 72 -2.94 14.12 -15.82
N ALA A 73 -4.12 13.68 -16.26
CA ALA A 73 -5.36 14.45 -16.13
C ALA A 73 -6.06 14.31 -14.76
N TYR A 74 -5.65 13.37 -13.91
CA TYR A 74 -6.36 13.05 -12.68
C TYR A 74 -5.55 13.36 -11.41
N ALA A 75 -6.27 13.73 -10.34
CA ALA A 75 -5.66 13.97 -9.04
C ALA A 75 -5.06 12.69 -8.44
N PRO A 76 -4.00 12.77 -7.60
CA PRO A 76 -3.28 11.61 -7.03
C PRO A 76 -4.04 10.92 -5.89
N TRP A 77 -5.37 10.84 -5.97
CA TRP A 77 -6.19 10.21 -4.94
C TRP A 77 -5.98 8.70 -4.83
N PRO A 78 -5.83 7.92 -5.94
CA PRO A 78 -5.54 6.50 -5.84
C PRO A 78 -4.28 6.20 -5.04
N GLU A 79 -3.17 6.90 -5.33
CA GLU A 79 -1.90 6.71 -4.62
C GLU A 79 -2.00 7.08 -3.14
N ARG A 80 -2.75 8.13 -2.82
CA ARG A 80 -2.98 8.55 -1.43
C ARG A 80 -3.80 7.52 -0.66
N LEU A 81 -4.88 6.99 -1.26
CA LEU A 81 -5.70 5.95 -0.64
C LEU A 81 -4.92 4.66 -0.46
N LEU A 82 -4.18 4.22 -1.49
CA LEU A 82 -3.34 3.03 -1.41
C LEU A 82 -2.22 3.18 -0.38
N GLY A 83 -1.52 4.31 -0.35
CA GLY A 83 -0.45 4.57 0.60
C GLY A 83 -0.96 4.61 2.04
N THR A 84 -2.07 5.30 2.30
CA THR A 84 -2.69 5.36 3.63
C THR A 84 -3.25 3.99 4.05
N GLY A 85 -3.96 3.31 3.13
CA GLY A 85 -4.50 1.98 3.36
C GLY A 85 -3.40 0.95 3.65
N LEU A 86 -2.29 1.01 2.93
CA LEU A 86 -1.13 0.17 3.13
C LEU A 86 -0.50 0.38 4.52
N LEU A 87 -0.33 1.63 4.93
CA LEU A 87 0.19 1.98 6.25
C LEU A 87 -0.70 1.43 7.37
N LEU A 88 -2.02 1.61 7.27
CA LEU A 88 -2.97 1.16 8.28
C LEU A 88 -3.12 -0.36 8.30
N PHE A 89 -3.22 -1.00 7.15
CA PHE A 89 -3.44 -2.44 7.05
C PHE A 89 -2.16 -3.23 7.35
N SER A 90 -1.13 -3.08 6.51
CA SER A 90 0.11 -3.84 6.63
C SER A 90 0.94 -3.38 7.83
N GLY A 91 1.01 -2.07 8.07
CA GLY A 91 1.66 -1.50 9.25
C GLY A 91 0.97 -1.90 10.56
N GLY A 92 -0.36 -1.87 10.59
CA GLY A 92 -1.15 -2.30 11.75
C GLY A 92 -0.97 -3.78 12.07
N LEU A 93 -1.03 -4.66 11.06
CA LEU A 93 -0.76 -6.10 11.24
C LEU A 93 0.67 -6.35 11.72
N ALA A 94 1.66 -5.65 11.15
CA ALA A 94 3.05 -5.76 11.57
C ALA A 94 3.25 -5.32 13.02
N ALA A 95 2.68 -4.18 13.43
CA ALA A 95 2.75 -3.69 14.80
C ALA A 95 2.14 -4.70 15.78
N ARG A 96 0.96 -5.24 15.46
CA ARG A 96 0.27 -6.25 16.28
C ARG A 96 1.06 -7.55 16.41
N SER A 97 1.77 -7.94 15.36
CA SER A 97 2.55 -9.18 15.35
C SER A 97 3.87 -9.04 16.12
N LEU A 98 4.57 -7.92 15.97
CA LEU A 98 5.89 -7.70 16.56
C LEU A 98 5.82 -7.23 18.03
N ALA A 99 4.85 -6.40 18.36
CA ALA A 99 4.69 -5.81 19.69
C ALA A 99 3.22 -5.85 20.14
N PRO A 100 2.66 -7.06 20.42
CA PRO A 100 1.24 -7.22 20.71
C PRO A 100 0.75 -6.47 21.94
N GLU A 101 1.60 -6.28 22.92
CA GLU A 101 1.27 -5.60 24.20
C GLU A 101 1.59 -4.09 24.19
N SER A 102 1.91 -3.54 23.00
CA SER A 102 2.24 -2.12 22.89
C SER A 102 0.98 -1.27 22.72
N MET A 103 0.99 -0.07 23.27
CA MET A 103 -0.06 0.94 23.08
C MET A 103 -0.31 1.23 21.58
N VAL A 104 0.74 1.15 20.75
CA VAL A 104 0.64 1.34 19.29
C VAL A 104 -0.17 0.22 18.65
N SER A 105 0.03 -1.03 19.09
CA SER A 105 -0.74 -2.19 18.63
C SER A 105 -2.23 -2.03 18.93
N ASP A 106 -2.57 -1.62 20.15
CA ASP A 106 -3.95 -1.43 20.56
C ASP A 106 -4.64 -0.30 19.79
N LEU A 107 -3.92 0.79 19.55
CA LEU A 107 -4.42 1.94 18.78
C LEU A 107 -4.62 1.61 17.31
N LEU A 108 -3.72 0.83 16.68
CA LEU A 108 -3.78 0.48 15.26
C LEU A 108 -4.71 -0.69 14.97
N SER A 109 -4.98 -1.55 15.94
CA SER A 109 -5.83 -2.75 15.77
C SER A 109 -7.19 -2.43 15.13
N PRO A 110 -7.98 -1.45 15.59
CA PRO A 110 -9.26 -1.10 14.98
C PRO A 110 -9.10 -0.42 13.61
N CYS A 111 -7.91 0.10 13.29
CA CYS A 111 -7.64 0.75 12.01
C CYS A 111 -7.30 -0.25 10.89
N ILE A 112 -6.96 -1.49 11.20
CA ILE A 112 -6.61 -2.52 10.21
C ILE A 112 -7.74 -2.75 9.19
N PRO A 113 -9.01 -2.98 9.59
CA PRO A 113 -10.10 -3.12 8.64
C PRO A 113 -10.32 -1.87 7.77
N CYS A 114 -10.17 -0.68 8.36
CA CYS A 114 -10.25 0.58 7.62
C CYS A 114 -9.16 0.68 6.54
N GLY A 115 -7.96 0.19 6.85
CA GLY A 115 -6.87 0.09 5.88
C GLY A 115 -7.25 -0.76 4.67
N GLY A 116 -7.87 -1.93 4.90
CA GLY A 116 -8.37 -2.81 3.82
C GLY A 116 -9.42 -2.13 2.94
N VAL A 117 -10.35 -1.39 3.54
CA VAL A 117 -11.36 -0.61 2.80
C VAL A 117 -10.70 0.48 1.95
N LEU A 118 -9.71 1.20 2.48
CA LEU A 118 -8.98 2.23 1.74
C LEU A 118 -8.20 1.66 0.56
N LEU A 119 -7.56 0.48 0.73
CA LEU A 119 -6.89 -0.22 -0.37
C LEU A 119 -7.88 -0.57 -1.49
N SER A 120 -9.03 -1.13 -1.14
CA SER A 120 -10.09 -1.47 -2.10
C SER A 120 -10.61 -0.22 -2.81
N ALA A 121 -10.90 0.85 -2.07
CA ALA A 121 -11.34 2.13 -2.63
C ALA A 121 -10.30 2.74 -3.58
N GLY A 122 -9.01 2.62 -3.27
CA GLY A 122 -7.91 3.05 -4.14
C GLY A 122 -7.95 2.36 -5.50
N PHE A 123 -8.10 1.04 -5.55
CA PHE A 123 -8.22 0.29 -6.80
C PHE A 123 -9.51 0.57 -7.56
N PHE A 124 -10.63 0.73 -6.87
CA PHE A 124 -11.88 1.16 -7.53
C PHE A 124 -11.71 2.53 -8.21
N LEU A 125 -11.02 3.45 -7.57
CA LEU A 125 -10.73 4.76 -8.16
C LEU A 125 -9.81 4.65 -9.39
N VAL A 126 -8.81 3.76 -9.37
CA VAL A 126 -7.99 3.44 -10.55
C VAL A 126 -8.86 2.96 -11.70
N ALA A 127 -9.76 2.01 -11.44
CA ALA A 127 -10.65 1.46 -12.47
C ALA A 127 -11.57 2.55 -13.05
N ILE A 128 -12.21 3.36 -12.21
CA ILE A 128 -13.08 4.46 -12.64
C ILE A 128 -12.31 5.47 -13.49
N GLN A 129 -11.12 5.89 -13.06
CA GLN A 129 -10.30 6.84 -13.81
C GLN A 129 -9.88 6.28 -15.17
N THR A 130 -9.53 4.99 -15.24
CA THR A 130 -9.17 4.33 -16.51
C THR A 130 -10.34 4.29 -17.47
N ILE A 131 -11.52 3.90 -17.00
CA ILE A 131 -12.75 3.85 -17.80
C ILE A 131 -13.09 5.26 -18.31
N ALA A 132 -13.03 6.28 -17.47
CA ALA A 132 -13.31 7.65 -17.85
C ALA A 132 -12.40 8.16 -18.98
N VAL A 133 -11.10 7.80 -18.97
CA VAL A 133 -10.17 8.13 -20.07
C VAL A 133 -10.61 7.49 -21.38
N LEU A 134 -11.04 6.23 -21.35
CA LEU A 134 -11.47 5.52 -22.56
C LEU A 134 -12.71 6.18 -23.19
N TYR A 135 -13.68 6.59 -22.37
CA TYR A 135 -14.89 7.28 -22.89
C TYR A 135 -14.56 8.64 -23.50
N VAL A 136 -13.77 9.47 -22.84
CA VAL A 136 -13.40 10.81 -23.34
C VAL A 136 -12.59 10.74 -24.63
N LYS A 137 -11.82 9.68 -24.85
CA LYS A 137 -11.06 9.51 -26.10
C LYS A 137 -11.98 9.10 -27.25
N ASN A 138 -12.95 8.24 -27.00
CA ASN A 138 -13.87 7.74 -28.02
C ASN A 138 -14.82 8.82 -28.55
N ASP A 139 -15.15 9.84 -27.74
CA ASP A 139 -16.00 10.98 -28.16
C ASP A 139 -15.27 12.02 -29.03
N ARG A 140 -13.96 11.86 -29.25
CA ARG A 140 -13.12 12.80 -30.04
C ARG A 140 -12.69 12.24 -31.40
N GLU A 141 -12.96 10.97 -31.69
CA GLU A 141 -12.73 10.30 -32.98
C GLU A 141 -14.02 10.25 -33.81
#